data_68203a37bca1d695f57f991a615874af
#
_entry.id   68203a37bca1d695f57f991a615874af
#
_cell.length_a   1.000
_cell.length_b   1.000
_cell.length_c   1.000
_cell.angle_alpha   90.00
_cell.angle_beta   90.00
_cell.angle_gamma   90.00
#
_symmetry.space_group_name_H-M   'P 1'
#
loop_
_entity.id
_entity.type
_entity.pdbx_description
1 polymer ?
#
loop_
_entity_poly.entity_id
_entity_poly.type
_entity_poly.pdbx_seq_one_letter_code
_entity_poly.pdbx_strand_id
1 'polypeptide(L)'
;MRKVFLSILLLVFAIVLAACGNGGGGNEPATASIIGATDITITVGDTFNPLTGVTATDSVDGPITNITVTGTVNTNAPAVYTLTYKVTGSDGKEVIVTRKVTVQGQAVAPTKIVIMHGAPYEVDPFHADFTGTRQQERQALQRQVESELNVIVEYKPYPANAPWGPDRVNAIIQASVSNNHLADIYWSTSDWIQALAKAEAIVPIDKYMATTGNKIHQSYQKVSTFQGQLWAFNEGNLTVDAGLYYNADLVANLGVANPTQLYLDGQWTWSRFETWAKQVKTLMANGQEEMFPLGGMPSAYAESMIPLNGGTLINSVTQRVSFAQNPALQTYDFLNSLYTQGLFETSPQYDAGSPLWQAGKVAMHPGNLWFVTAPNRWGGLPFELGYVPFPKADAFTGAYTSPVSGVAVYHLASGMTAAKEALAFQVWNALQLWRTDAQLKSDFELTLMTKFDKEIYVEAYLEVYDKVYLELINALGISAYSEQGWRRNVNLAVREGNARTLMDGIKPTYDAALEAYFNS
;
A
#
# COMPACT_ATOMS: atom_id res chain seq x y z
N MET A 1 -9.14 7.54 -31.13
CA MET A 1 -8.44 7.79 -32.42
C MET A 1 -7.53 6.59 -32.68
N ARG A 2 -7.87 5.81 -33.70
CA ARG A 2 -7.11 4.62 -34.10
C ARG A 2 -5.75 5.06 -34.66
N LYS A 3 -4.66 4.67 -33.99
CA LYS A 3 -3.32 4.75 -34.61
C LYS A 3 -3.03 3.44 -35.33
N VAL A 4 -3.03 3.54 -36.63
CA VAL A 4 -2.61 2.49 -37.58
C VAL A 4 -1.07 2.41 -37.47
N PHE A 5 -0.54 1.26 -37.02
CA PHE A 5 0.88 0.96 -37.18
C PHE A 5 1.18 0.64 -38.64
N LEU A 6 1.89 1.53 -39.29
CA LEU A 6 2.40 1.39 -40.64
C LEU A 6 3.72 0.61 -40.55
N SER A 7 3.67 -0.68 -40.89
CA SER A 7 4.88 -1.49 -41.06
C SER A 7 5.62 -1.01 -42.30
N ILE A 8 6.78 -0.41 -42.11
CA ILE A 8 7.67 -0.02 -43.21
C ILE A 8 8.37 -1.29 -43.72
N LEU A 9 7.91 -1.81 -44.85
CA LEU A 9 8.56 -2.87 -45.62
C LEU A 9 9.74 -2.23 -46.38
N LEU A 10 10.98 -2.41 -45.89
CA LEU A 10 12.18 -2.01 -46.63
C LEU A 10 12.39 -2.98 -47.79
N LEU A 11 11.95 -2.57 -48.96
CA LEU A 11 12.24 -3.27 -50.21
C LEU A 11 13.66 -2.88 -50.64
N VAL A 12 14.64 -3.75 -50.43
CA VAL A 12 15.98 -3.59 -50.99
C VAL A 12 15.92 -3.97 -52.49
N PHE A 13 15.82 -2.98 -53.35
CA PHE A 13 15.97 -3.15 -54.80
C PHE A 13 17.47 -3.27 -55.13
N ALA A 14 17.94 -4.49 -55.43
CA ALA A 14 19.24 -4.67 -56.04
C ALA A 14 19.13 -4.25 -57.55
N ILE A 15 19.66 -3.07 -57.87
CA ILE A 15 19.78 -2.61 -59.23
C ILE A 15 20.94 -3.37 -59.86
N VAL A 16 20.65 -4.30 -60.76
CA VAL A 16 21.66 -4.87 -61.67
C VAL A 16 21.82 -3.89 -62.84
N LEU A 17 22.95 -3.20 -62.87
CA LEU A 17 23.35 -2.42 -64.05
C LEU A 17 23.70 -3.37 -65.18
N ALA A 18 22.82 -3.50 -66.17
CA ALA A 18 23.17 -4.10 -67.44
C ALA A 18 23.98 -3.09 -68.25
N ALA A 19 25.27 -3.31 -68.38
CA ALA A 19 26.09 -2.62 -69.38
C ALA A 19 25.81 -3.21 -70.77
N CYS A 20 25.20 -2.44 -71.67
CA CYS A 20 25.14 -2.76 -73.06
C CYS A 20 26.55 -2.65 -73.66
N GLY A 21 27.16 -3.80 -73.90
CA GLY A 21 28.36 -3.94 -74.74
C GLY A 21 28.02 -4.79 -76.00
N ASN A 22 28.28 -4.27 -77.17
CA ASN A 22 27.94 -4.78 -78.43
C ASN A 22 28.81 -5.98 -78.88
N GLY A 23 28.20 -7.05 -79.41
CA GLY A 23 28.75 -7.93 -80.41
C GLY A 23 29.77 -9.00 -80.00
N GLY A 24 29.31 -10.25 -79.99
CA GLY A 24 30.13 -11.44 -80.04
C GLY A 24 29.38 -12.66 -79.50
N GLY A 25 28.93 -13.57 -80.35
CA GLY A 25 28.28 -14.83 -79.94
C GLY A 25 29.23 -15.71 -79.17
N GLY A 26 29.10 -15.63 -77.83
CA GLY A 26 29.66 -16.58 -76.88
C GLY A 26 28.51 -17.07 -76.04
N ASN A 27 28.30 -18.36 -75.90
CA ASN A 27 27.37 -18.97 -74.99
C ASN A 27 27.75 -18.50 -73.58
N GLU A 28 26.97 -17.57 -73.02
CA GLU A 28 27.10 -17.27 -71.56
C GLU A 28 26.84 -18.57 -70.78
N PRO A 29 27.67 -18.90 -69.82
CA PRO A 29 27.43 -20.12 -69.06
C PRO A 29 26.06 -20.06 -68.39
N ALA A 30 25.29 -21.10 -68.52
CA ALA A 30 24.00 -21.26 -67.86
C ALA A 30 24.15 -21.05 -66.38
N THR A 31 23.31 -20.20 -65.80
CA THR A 31 23.30 -19.94 -64.38
C THR A 31 21.90 -20.10 -63.77
N ALA A 32 21.72 -21.13 -62.95
CA ALA A 32 20.51 -21.30 -62.19
C ALA A 32 20.50 -20.39 -60.95
N SER A 33 19.34 -19.95 -60.51
CA SER A 33 19.15 -19.16 -59.29
C SER A 33 17.87 -19.56 -58.58
N ILE A 34 17.87 -19.46 -57.24
CA ILE A 34 16.69 -19.63 -56.37
C ILE A 34 16.41 -18.29 -55.69
N ILE A 35 15.18 -17.81 -55.79
CA ILE A 35 14.72 -16.53 -55.24
C ILE A 35 13.59 -16.79 -54.25
N GLY A 36 13.47 -15.97 -53.21
CA GLY A 36 12.37 -16.03 -52.24
C GLY A 36 12.57 -17.01 -51.06
N ALA A 37 13.68 -17.75 -51.04
CA ALA A 37 14.04 -18.60 -49.88
C ALA A 37 14.68 -17.80 -48.74
N THR A 38 14.05 -16.68 -48.33
CA THR A 38 14.49 -15.83 -47.21
C THR A 38 14.01 -16.37 -45.89
N ASP A 39 14.73 -16.07 -44.80
CA ASP A 39 14.35 -16.42 -43.43
C ASP A 39 12.97 -15.82 -43.07
N ILE A 40 12.14 -16.61 -42.36
CA ILE A 40 10.83 -16.18 -41.90
C ILE A 40 10.58 -16.60 -40.46
N THR A 41 9.63 -15.89 -39.84
CA THR A 41 9.09 -16.24 -38.53
C THR A 41 7.60 -16.53 -38.69
N ILE A 42 7.14 -17.63 -38.08
CA ILE A 42 5.74 -18.06 -37.98
C ILE A 42 5.39 -18.35 -36.54
N THR A 43 4.09 -18.39 -36.22
CA THR A 43 3.60 -18.71 -34.85
C THR A 43 3.22 -20.20 -34.76
N VAL A 44 3.33 -20.80 -33.61
CA VAL A 44 2.85 -22.16 -33.35
C VAL A 44 1.41 -22.32 -33.80
N GLY A 45 1.15 -23.35 -34.60
CA GLY A 45 -0.17 -23.62 -35.20
C GLY A 45 -0.39 -23.01 -36.58
N ASP A 46 0.49 -22.13 -37.06
CA ASP A 46 0.39 -21.60 -38.43
C ASP A 46 0.57 -22.70 -39.47
N THR A 47 -0.13 -22.55 -40.57
CA THR A 47 0.12 -23.40 -41.76
C THR A 47 1.35 -22.91 -42.49
N PHE A 48 2.26 -23.83 -42.83
CA PHE A 48 3.49 -23.50 -43.52
C PHE A 48 3.69 -24.40 -44.75
N ASN A 49 3.89 -23.78 -45.91
CA ASN A 49 4.30 -24.48 -47.13
C ASN A 49 5.71 -24.00 -47.52
N PRO A 50 6.71 -24.90 -47.58
CA PRO A 50 8.10 -24.53 -47.86
C PRO A 50 8.31 -23.87 -49.24
N LEU A 51 7.46 -24.14 -50.21
CA LEU A 51 7.56 -23.58 -51.56
C LEU A 51 6.83 -22.26 -51.78
N THR A 52 6.06 -21.80 -50.79
CA THR A 52 5.35 -20.52 -50.93
C THR A 52 6.35 -19.36 -51.06
N GLY A 53 6.24 -18.63 -52.18
CA GLY A 53 7.09 -17.49 -52.52
C GLY A 53 8.50 -17.85 -53.01
N VAL A 54 8.83 -19.15 -53.15
CA VAL A 54 10.12 -19.60 -53.67
C VAL A 54 9.98 -19.94 -55.15
N THR A 55 10.85 -19.36 -55.97
CA THR A 55 10.94 -19.63 -57.43
C THR A 55 12.37 -19.90 -57.81
N ALA A 56 12.54 -20.62 -58.91
CA ALA A 56 13.87 -20.85 -59.46
C ALA A 56 13.86 -20.61 -60.99
N THR A 57 14.96 -20.09 -61.49
CA THR A 57 15.13 -19.77 -62.90
C THR A 57 16.53 -20.17 -63.37
N ASP A 58 16.62 -20.61 -64.63
CA ASP A 58 17.87 -20.77 -65.34
C ASP A 58 17.98 -19.71 -66.43
N SER A 59 19.17 -19.14 -66.60
CA SER A 59 19.37 -18.04 -67.58
C SER A 59 19.18 -18.47 -69.07
N VAL A 60 19.27 -19.78 -69.35
CA VAL A 60 19.12 -20.35 -70.69
C VAL A 60 17.74 -20.98 -70.88
N ASP A 61 17.31 -21.85 -69.94
CA ASP A 61 16.07 -22.65 -70.10
C ASP A 61 14.85 -22.01 -69.44
N GLY A 62 15.03 -20.86 -68.69
CA GLY A 62 13.94 -20.14 -68.05
C GLY A 62 13.50 -20.77 -66.71
N PRO A 63 12.18 -20.77 -66.41
CA PRO A 63 11.74 -21.21 -65.05
C PRO A 63 12.01 -22.69 -64.79
N ILE A 64 12.61 -22.96 -63.62
CA ILE A 64 12.83 -24.31 -63.07
C ILE A 64 11.67 -24.65 -62.12
N THR A 65 10.86 -25.65 -62.54
CA THR A 65 9.69 -26.07 -61.75
C THR A 65 10.00 -27.14 -60.70
N ASN A 66 11.12 -27.87 -60.82
CA ASN A 66 11.49 -28.94 -59.92
C ASN A 66 12.50 -28.44 -58.87
N ILE A 67 11.98 -27.83 -57.78
CA ILE A 67 12.77 -27.40 -56.63
C ILE A 67 12.71 -28.52 -55.59
N THR A 68 13.86 -29.13 -55.29
CA THR A 68 13.97 -30.13 -54.24
C THR A 68 14.14 -29.42 -52.90
N VAL A 69 13.27 -29.72 -51.88
CA VAL A 69 13.37 -29.20 -50.53
C VAL A 69 13.71 -30.32 -49.57
N THR A 70 14.75 -30.14 -48.76
CA THR A 70 15.13 -31.04 -47.68
C THR A 70 15.04 -30.33 -46.33
N GLY A 71 14.68 -31.07 -45.29
CA GLY A 71 14.32 -30.55 -43.97
C GLY A 71 12.81 -30.54 -43.78
N THR A 72 12.39 -30.46 -42.50
CA THR A 72 10.98 -30.38 -42.12
C THR A 72 10.81 -29.32 -41.06
N VAL A 73 9.65 -28.64 -41.08
CA VAL A 73 9.25 -27.66 -40.09
C VAL A 73 8.11 -28.26 -39.28
N ASN A 74 8.31 -28.43 -37.97
CA ASN A 74 7.21 -28.76 -37.06
C ASN A 74 6.57 -27.46 -36.56
N THR A 75 5.47 -27.06 -37.17
CA THR A 75 4.75 -25.83 -36.82
C THR A 75 4.10 -25.87 -35.44
N ASN A 76 4.05 -27.01 -34.75
CA ASN A 76 3.49 -27.14 -33.41
C ASN A 76 4.56 -27.08 -32.30
N ALA A 77 5.84 -26.92 -32.67
CA ALA A 77 6.92 -26.85 -31.68
C ALA A 77 7.80 -25.61 -31.91
N PRO A 78 7.93 -24.73 -30.90
CA PRO A 78 8.82 -23.58 -30.95
C PRO A 78 10.28 -24.02 -31.14
N ALA A 79 10.87 -23.68 -32.30
CA ALA A 79 12.27 -23.94 -32.60
C ALA A 79 12.68 -23.18 -33.88
N VAL A 80 13.97 -23.22 -34.21
CA VAL A 80 14.50 -22.75 -35.48
C VAL A 80 14.76 -23.97 -36.34
N TYR A 81 14.05 -24.08 -37.45
CA TYR A 81 14.17 -25.14 -38.45
C TYR A 81 14.95 -24.62 -39.66
N THR A 82 15.80 -25.46 -40.24
CA THR A 82 16.51 -25.12 -41.48
C THR A 82 15.99 -25.96 -42.62
N LEU A 83 15.59 -25.31 -43.70
CA LEU A 83 15.24 -25.92 -44.97
C LEU A 83 16.36 -25.67 -46.00
N THR A 84 16.65 -26.65 -46.83
CA THR A 84 17.61 -26.54 -47.89
C THR A 84 16.88 -26.74 -49.24
N TYR A 85 16.98 -25.77 -50.12
CA TYR A 85 16.41 -25.75 -51.46
C TYR A 85 17.51 -26.04 -52.45
N LYS A 86 17.25 -26.95 -53.37
CA LYS A 86 18.21 -27.36 -54.42
C LYS A 86 17.53 -27.40 -55.77
N VAL A 87 18.20 -26.87 -56.75
CA VAL A 87 17.86 -27.00 -58.18
C VAL A 87 19.11 -27.34 -58.98
N THR A 88 18.92 -27.94 -60.17
CA THR A 88 20.01 -28.20 -61.10
C THR A 88 19.76 -27.36 -62.37
N GLY A 89 20.75 -26.57 -62.76
CA GLY A 89 20.71 -25.76 -63.97
C GLY A 89 20.92 -26.59 -65.22
N SER A 90 20.70 -25.99 -66.43
CA SER A 90 20.91 -26.59 -67.72
C SER A 90 22.38 -26.96 -67.96
N ASP A 91 23.32 -26.37 -67.28
CA ASP A 91 24.75 -26.71 -67.26
C ASP A 91 25.08 -27.92 -66.36
N GLY A 92 24.07 -28.54 -65.75
CA GLY A 92 24.23 -29.66 -64.79
C GLY A 92 24.74 -29.30 -63.43
N LYS A 93 24.95 -28.01 -63.10
CA LYS A 93 25.39 -27.57 -61.77
C LYS A 93 24.22 -27.40 -60.83
N GLU A 94 24.46 -27.74 -59.59
CA GLU A 94 23.49 -27.56 -58.49
C GLU A 94 23.64 -26.19 -57.85
N VAL A 95 22.49 -25.54 -57.59
CA VAL A 95 22.37 -24.34 -56.75
C VAL A 95 21.63 -24.71 -55.48
N ILE A 96 22.21 -24.36 -54.35
CA ILE A 96 21.69 -24.68 -53.01
C ILE A 96 21.53 -23.38 -52.24
N VAL A 97 20.33 -23.18 -51.67
CA VAL A 97 20.01 -22.06 -50.78
C VAL A 97 19.39 -22.61 -49.47
N THR A 98 19.74 -22.04 -48.35
CA THR A 98 19.14 -22.40 -47.05
C THR A 98 18.22 -21.30 -46.55
N ARG A 99 17.14 -21.69 -45.89
CA ARG A 99 16.16 -20.81 -45.24
C ARG A 99 15.97 -21.25 -43.80
N LYS A 100 16.04 -20.33 -42.86
CA LYS A 100 15.63 -20.55 -41.46
C LYS A 100 14.15 -20.21 -41.31
N VAL A 101 13.41 -21.10 -40.69
CA VAL A 101 12.01 -20.90 -40.27
C VAL A 101 11.98 -20.93 -38.75
N THR A 102 11.74 -19.76 -38.15
CA THR A 102 11.58 -19.64 -36.70
C THR A 102 10.12 -19.82 -36.34
N VAL A 103 9.79 -20.91 -35.63
CA VAL A 103 8.45 -21.13 -35.06
C VAL A 103 8.45 -20.53 -33.69
N GLN A 104 7.69 -19.47 -33.44
CA GLN A 104 7.53 -18.81 -32.14
C GLN A 104 6.31 -19.37 -31.43
N GLY A 105 6.38 -19.45 -30.09
CA GLY A 105 5.21 -19.74 -29.25
C GLY A 105 4.13 -18.67 -29.44
N GLN A 106 2.85 -19.04 -29.24
CA GLN A 106 1.80 -18.04 -29.16
C GLN A 106 2.08 -17.09 -28.00
N ALA A 107 1.94 -15.79 -28.22
CA ALA A 107 2.00 -14.82 -27.15
C ALA A 107 0.85 -15.09 -26.16
N VAL A 108 1.18 -15.46 -24.93
CA VAL A 108 0.20 -15.61 -23.86
C VAL A 108 -0.26 -14.21 -23.47
N ALA A 109 -1.57 -13.97 -23.52
CA ALA A 109 -2.13 -12.69 -23.07
C ALA A 109 -1.74 -12.44 -21.60
N PRO A 110 -1.36 -11.20 -21.23
CA PRO A 110 -0.98 -10.89 -19.87
C PRO A 110 -2.16 -11.10 -18.90
N THR A 111 -1.85 -11.66 -17.73
CA THR A 111 -2.84 -11.84 -16.66
C THR A 111 -3.08 -10.50 -15.96
N LYS A 112 -4.35 -10.10 -15.84
CA LYS A 112 -4.70 -8.89 -15.09
C LYS A 112 -4.68 -9.19 -13.60
N ILE A 113 -3.99 -8.32 -12.83
CA ILE A 113 -3.99 -8.29 -11.36
C ILE A 113 -4.60 -6.97 -10.92
N VAL A 114 -5.70 -7.06 -10.18
CA VAL A 114 -6.46 -5.91 -9.70
C VAL A 114 -6.17 -5.68 -8.22
N ILE A 115 -5.71 -4.48 -7.88
CA ILE A 115 -5.47 -4.03 -6.51
C ILE A 115 -6.51 -2.94 -6.19
N MET A 116 -7.38 -3.20 -5.22
CA MET A 116 -8.40 -2.23 -4.79
C MET A 116 -7.88 -1.42 -3.61
N HIS A 117 -7.91 -0.08 -3.74
CA HIS A 117 -7.40 0.85 -2.74
C HIS A 117 -8.42 1.97 -2.45
N GLY A 118 -8.42 2.48 -1.21
CA GLY A 118 -9.33 3.57 -0.82
C GLY A 118 -9.01 4.91 -1.51
N ALA A 119 -7.75 5.10 -1.87
CA ALA A 119 -7.22 6.29 -2.54
C ALA A 119 -6.17 5.86 -3.59
N PRO A 120 -6.57 5.41 -4.79
CA PRO A 120 -5.62 4.92 -5.81
C PRO A 120 -4.52 5.94 -6.16
N TYR A 121 -4.82 7.22 -6.07
CA TYR A 121 -3.84 8.30 -6.30
C TYR A 121 -2.65 8.30 -5.33
N GLU A 122 -2.72 7.58 -4.22
CA GLU A 122 -1.60 7.44 -3.27
C GLU A 122 -0.62 6.32 -3.68
N VAL A 123 -1.09 5.32 -4.43
CA VAL A 123 -0.35 4.07 -4.68
C VAL A 123 -0.13 3.74 -6.14
N ASP A 124 -1.01 4.19 -7.06
CA ASP A 124 -0.85 4.02 -8.50
C ASP A 124 0.12 5.07 -9.06
N PRO A 125 1.37 4.70 -9.39
CA PRO A 125 2.35 5.67 -9.85
C PRO A 125 2.02 6.27 -11.24
N PHE A 126 1.02 5.72 -11.96
CA PHE A 126 0.53 6.25 -13.23
C PHE A 126 -0.73 7.10 -13.08
N HIS A 127 -1.28 7.25 -11.86
CA HIS A 127 -2.40 8.14 -11.63
C HIS A 127 -2.02 9.59 -11.90
N ALA A 128 -2.91 10.34 -12.55
CA ALA A 128 -2.64 11.75 -12.92
C ALA A 128 -2.36 12.63 -11.68
N ASP A 129 -3.08 12.36 -10.58
CA ASP A 129 -2.98 13.10 -9.32
C ASP A 129 -2.15 12.34 -8.27
N PHE A 130 -1.11 11.62 -8.69
CA PHE A 130 -0.30 10.83 -7.76
C PHE A 130 0.30 11.69 -6.64
N THR A 131 0.02 11.31 -5.40
CA THR A 131 0.50 11.99 -4.18
C THR A 131 1.50 11.15 -3.37
N GLY A 132 1.77 9.91 -3.80
CA GLY A 132 2.76 9.06 -3.15
C GLY A 132 4.20 9.52 -3.39
N THR A 133 5.14 8.78 -2.86
CA THR A 133 6.57 9.10 -3.01
C THR A 133 7.22 8.30 -4.14
N ARG A 134 8.34 8.81 -4.72
CA ARG A 134 9.21 8.08 -5.64
C ARG A 134 8.50 7.61 -6.91
N GLN A 135 7.66 8.46 -7.48
CA GLN A 135 6.81 8.13 -8.63
C GLN A 135 7.57 7.48 -9.79
N GLN A 136 8.68 8.08 -10.23
CA GLN A 136 9.46 7.58 -11.37
C GLN A 136 10.03 6.18 -11.13
N GLU A 137 10.53 5.94 -9.91
CA GLU A 137 11.08 4.64 -9.50
C GLU A 137 9.98 3.57 -9.45
N ARG A 138 8.81 3.90 -8.87
CA ARG A 138 7.64 3.01 -8.85
C ARG A 138 7.09 2.74 -10.25
N GLN A 139 7.08 3.72 -11.16
CA GLN A 139 6.69 3.53 -12.55
C GLN A 139 7.65 2.59 -13.29
N ALA A 140 8.96 2.75 -13.11
CA ALA A 140 9.96 1.89 -13.73
C ALA A 140 9.82 0.45 -13.21
N LEU A 141 9.67 0.29 -11.89
CA LEU A 141 9.47 -1.01 -11.24
C LEU A 141 8.19 -1.70 -11.72
N GLN A 142 7.07 -1.01 -11.82
CA GLN A 142 5.82 -1.60 -12.30
C GLN A 142 5.95 -2.09 -13.74
N ARG A 143 6.54 -1.30 -14.65
CA ARG A 143 6.78 -1.74 -16.04
C ARG A 143 7.67 -2.98 -16.11
N GLN A 144 8.70 -3.05 -15.25
CA GLN A 144 9.57 -4.22 -15.16
C GLN A 144 8.78 -5.45 -14.70
N VAL A 145 8.02 -5.34 -13.61
CA VAL A 145 7.19 -6.43 -13.06
C VAL A 145 6.16 -6.91 -14.08
N GLU A 146 5.47 -5.99 -14.76
CA GLU A 146 4.48 -6.32 -15.79
C GLU A 146 5.11 -7.10 -16.95
N SER A 147 6.31 -6.71 -17.37
CA SER A 147 7.06 -7.40 -18.43
C SER A 147 7.57 -8.77 -17.99
N GLU A 148 8.17 -8.87 -16.80
CA GLU A 148 8.80 -10.11 -16.30
C GLU A 148 7.78 -11.19 -15.94
N LEU A 149 6.63 -10.80 -15.39
CA LEU A 149 5.58 -11.71 -14.95
C LEU A 149 4.44 -11.88 -15.98
N ASN A 150 4.52 -11.22 -17.11
CA ASN A 150 3.46 -11.16 -18.13
C ASN A 150 2.10 -10.83 -17.52
N VAL A 151 2.02 -9.72 -16.80
CA VAL A 151 0.82 -9.22 -16.12
C VAL A 151 0.49 -7.78 -16.52
N ILE A 152 -0.74 -7.36 -16.21
CA ILE A 152 -1.16 -5.96 -16.21
C ILE A 152 -1.65 -5.65 -14.79
N VAL A 153 -1.05 -4.65 -14.15
CA VAL A 153 -1.47 -4.18 -12.82
C VAL A 153 -2.50 -3.08 -12.99
N GLU A 154 -3.64 -3.24 -12.33
CA GLU A 154 -4.73 -2.26 -12.35
C GLU A 154 -5.10 -1.86 -10.91
N TYR A 155 -4.95 -0.57 -10.58
CA TYR A 155 -5.43 -0.03 -9.32
C TYR A 155 -6.86 0.50 -9.48
N LYS A 156 -7.75 0.14 -8.56
CA LYS A 156 -9.16 0.55 -8.59
C LYS A 156 -9.61 1.17 -7.28
N PRO A 157 -10.47 2.20 -7.31
CA PRO A 157 -11.16 2.65 -6.12
C PRO A 157 -12.22 1.62 -5.71
N TYR A 158 -12.59 1.63 -4.42
CA TYR A 158 -13.78 0.92 -3.97
C TYR A 158 -15.05 1.52 -4.60
N PRO A 159 -16.08 0.70 -4.87
CA PRO A 159 -17.37 1.21 -5.35
C PRO A 159 -17.98 2.22 -4.37
N ALA A 160 -18.76 3.16 -4.87
CA ALA A 160 -19.39 4.20 -4.05
C ALA A 160 -20.29 3.65 -2.92
N ASN A 161 -20.87 2.47 -3.10
CA ASN A 161 -21.65 1.76 -2.09
C ASN A 161 -20.81 0.94 -1.09
N ALA A 162 -19.49 1.02 -1.17
CA ALA A 162 -18.55 0.39 -0.24
C ALA A 162 -17.60 1.46 0.38
N PRO A 163 -18.16 2.48 1.08
CA PRO A 163 -17.35 3.47 1.78
C PRO A 163 -16.53 2.81 2.89
N TRP A 164 -15.59 3.56 3.46
CA TRP A 164 -14.82 3.08 4.61
C TRP A 164 -15.75 2.72 5.78
N GLY A 165 -15.57 1.54 6.36
CA GLY A 165 -16.32 1.04 7.50
C GLY A 165 -17.04 -0.28 7.19
N PRO A 166 -18.14 -0.59 7.93
CA PRO A 166 -18.86 -1.86 7.81
C PRO A 166 -19.37 -2.18 6.39
N ASP A 167 -19.75 -1.16 5.63
CA ASP A 167 -20.24 -1.34 4.26
C ASP A 167 -19.17 -1.91 3.34
N ARG A 168 -17.90 -1.50 3.52
CA ARG A 168 -16.77 -2.05 2.77
C ARG A 168 -16.50 -3.50 3.14
N VAL A 169 -16.52 -3.83 4.43
CA VAL A 169 -16.39 -5.21 4.92
C VAL A 169 -17.48 -6.08 4.31
N ASN A 170 -18.74 -5.63 4.39
CA ASN A 170 -19.87 -6.33 3.82
C ASN A 170 -19.75 -6.52 2.30
N ALA A 171 -19.30 -5.50 1.56
CA ALA A 171 -19.10 -5.58 0.11
C ALA A 171 -18.05 -6.65 -0.26
N ILE A 172 -16.93 -6.71 0.46
CA ILE A 172 -15.88 -7.73 0.26
C ILE A 172 -16.45 -9.13 0.55
N ILE A 173 -17.16 -9.30 1.66
CA ILE A 173 -17.78 -10.58 2.05
C ILE A 173 -18.81 -11.03 1.01
N GLN A 174 -19.72 -10.16 0.58
CA GLN A 174 -20.73 -10.47 -0.42
C GLN A 174 -20.11 -10.84 -1.78
N ALA A 175 -19.05 -10.16 -2.18
CA ALA A 175 -18.30 -10.48 -3.40
C ALA A 175 -17.67 -11.87 -3.33
N SER A 176 -17.13 -12.27 -2.17
CA SER A 176 -16.60 -13.61 -1.94
C SER A 176 -17.72 -14.68 -1.98
N VAL A 177 -18.81 -14.49 -1.24
CA VAL A 177 -19.95 -15.42 -1.21
C VAL A 177 -20.55 -15.64 -2.60
N SER A 178 -20.62 -14.60 -3.42
CA SER A 178 -21.12 -14.68 -4.81
C SER A 178 -20.09 -15.21 -5.81
N ASN A 179 -18.88 -15.54 -5.37
CA ASN A 179 -17.74 -15.93 -6.20
C ASN A 179 -17.45 -14.91 -7.33
N ASN A 180 -17.63 -13.63 -7.03
CA ASN A 180 -17.42 -12.51 -7.93
C ASN A 180 -16.62 -11.41 -7.23
N HIS A 181 -15.35 -11.71 -6.93
CA HIS A 181 -14.52 -10.78 -6.19
C HIS A 181 -14.36 -9.44 -6.91
N LEU A 182 -14.32 -8.37 -6.11
CA LEU A 182 -14.15 -7.00 -6.61
C LEU A 182 -12.72 -6.78 -7.13
N ALA A 183 -11.74 -7.47 -6.53
CA ALA A 183 -10.32 -7.37 -6.85
C ALA A 183 -9.58 -8.64 -6.42
N ASP A 184 -8.32 -8.78 -6.85
CA ASP A 184 -7.42 -9.87 -6.41
C ASP A 184 -6.76 -9.54 -5.06
N ILE A 185 -6.56 -8.24 -4.80
CA ILE A 185 -5.96 -7.73 -3.56
C ILE A 185 -6.81 -6.56 -3.05
N TYR A 186 -7.15 -6.60 -1.77
CA TYR A 186 -7.91 -5.56 -1.06
C TYR A 186 -7.02 -4.78 -0.11
N TRP A 187 -7.01 -3.45 -0.20
CA TRP A 187 -6.50 -2.57 0.84
C TRP A 187 -7.57 -2.30 1.89
N SER A 188 -7.25 -2.50 3.15
CA SER A 188 -8.16 -2.29 4.28
C SER A 188 -7.42 -1.95 5.57
N THR A 189 -7.93 -2.37 6.70
CA THR A 189 -7.31 -2.20 8.02
C THR A 189 -7.21 -3.54 8.77
N SER A 190 -6.21 -3.68 9.61
CA SER A 190 -6.02 -4.87 10.46
C SER A 190 -7.22 -5.16 11.38
N ASP A 191 -8.02 -4.17 11.73
CA ASP A 191 -9.23 -4.34 12.54
C ASP A 191 -10.30 -5.23 11.87
N TRP A 192 -10.25 -5.36 10.53
CA TRP A 192 -11.26 -6.13 9.79
C TRP A 192 -10.83 -7.56 9.49
N ILE A 193 -9.60 -7.94 9.84
CA ILE A 193 -9.06 -9.29 9.58
C ILE A 193 -10.00 -10.37 10.12
N GLN A 194 -10.44 -10.24 11.38
CA GLN A 194 -11.31 -11.22 12.00
C GLN A 194 -12.61 -11.44 11.19
N ALA A 195 -13.28 -10.36 10.83
CA ALA A 195 -14.55 -10.42 10.11
C ALA A 195 -14.37 -11.03 8.71
N LEU A 196 -13.31 -10.62 7.99
CA LEU A 196 -13.02 -11.09 6.63
C LEU A 196 -12.53 -12.54 6.63
N ALA A 197 -11.68 -12.94 7.59
CA ALA A 197 -11.16 -14.30 7.72
C ALA A 197 -12.26 -15.29 8.10
N LYS A 198 -13.11 -14.97 9.10
CA LYS A 198 -14.24 -15.80 9.50
C LYS A 198 -15.30 -15.99 8.39
N ALA A 199 -15.45 -14.99 7.53
CA ALA A 199 -16.33 -15.06 6.36
C ALA A 199 -15.67 -15.74 5.15
N GLU A 200 -14.44 -16.25 5.30
CA GLU A 200 -13.64 -16.84 4.22
C GLU A 200 -13.51 -15.91 2.99
N ALA A 201 -13.55 -14.58 3.22
CA ALA A 201 -13.47 -13.58 2.16
C ALA A 201 -12.03 -13.25 1.73
N ILE A 202 -11.06 -13.59 2.56
CA ILE A 202 -9.63 -13.45 2.34
C ILE A 202 -8.91 -14.78 2.63
N VAL A 203 -7.67 -14.91 2.19
CA VAL A 203 -6.87 -16.13 2.40
C VAL A 203 -5.59 -15.84 3.18
N PRO A 204 -5.10 -16.80 4.01
CA PRO A 204 -3.84 -16.65 4.74
C PRO A 204 -2.65 -16.76 3.79
N ILE A 205 -1.58 -16.02 4.13
CA ILE A 205 -0.36 -15.92 3.31
C ILE A 205 0.83 -16.70 3.86
N ASP A 206 0.66 -17.48 4.93
CA ASP A 206 1.74 -18.23 5.60
C ASP A 206 2.59 -19.07 4.62
N LYS A 207 1.93 -19.70 3.66
CA LYS A 207 2.58 -20.53 2.63
C LYS A 207 3.55 -19.77 1.73
N TYR A 208 3.45 -18.44 1.67
CA TYR A 208 4.32 -17.59 0.86
C TYR A 208 5.45 -16.94 1.66
N MET A 209 5.41 -16.99 3.01
CA MET A 209 6.33 -16.25 3.86
C MET A 209 7.79 -16.73 3.77
N ALA A 210 8.01 -18.03 3.54
CA ALA A 210 9.36 -18.57 3.39
C ALA A 210 10.05 -18.15 2.07
N THR A 211 9.29 -17.67 1.10
CA THR A 211 9.80 -17.32 -0.24
C THR A 211 9.51 -15.86 -0.58
N THR A 212 8.33 -15.58 -1.08
CA THR A 212 7.94 -14.26 -1.59
C THR A 212 7.75 -13.23 -0.48
N GLY A 213 7.15 -13.62 0.66
CA GLY A 213 6.78 -12.72 1.75
C GLY A 213 7.89 -12.44 2.79
N ASN A 214 9.10 -12.98 2.61
CA ASN A 214 10.17 -12.94 3.60
C ASN A 214 10.71 -11.55 3.95
N LYS A 215 10.35 -10.53 3.18
CA LYS A 215 10.71 -9.12 3.42
C LYS A 215 9.66 -8.35 4.24
N ILE A 216 8.48 -8.94 4.50
CA ILE A 216 7.44 -8.30 5.30
C ILE A 216 7.94 -8.16 6.73
N HIS A 217 7.98 -6.91 7.22
CA HIS A 217 8.52 -6.58 8.53
C HIS A 217 7.73 -7.26 9.67
N GLN A 218 8.43 -7.64 10.76
CA GLN A 218 7.82 -8.34 11.90
C GLN A 218 6.66 -7.55 12.56
N SER A 219 6.71 -6.22 12.53
CA SER A 219 5.63 -5.41 13.08
C SER A 219 4.32 -5.61 12.33
N TYR A 220 4.37 -5.70 10.98
CA TYR A 220 3.20 -6.03 10.18
C TYR A 220 2.74 -7.47 10.37
N GLN A 221 3.67 -8.43 10.49
CA GLN A 221 3.30 -9.82 10.79
C GLN A 221 2.51 -9.93 12.09
N LYS A 222 2.91 -9.20 13.16
CA LYS A 222 2.21 -9.19 14.45
C LYS A 222 0.77 -8.67 14.35
N VAL A 223 0.54 -7.55 13.65
CA VAL A 223 -0.81 -6.96 13.52
C VAL A 223 -1.69 -7.67 12.50
N SER A 224 -1.09 -8.52 11.66
CA SER A 224 -1.77 -9.29 10.62
C SER A 224 -2.07 -10.72 11.01
N THR A 225 -1.67 -11.15 12.21
CA THR A 225 -1.89 -12.51 12.71
C THR A 225 -3.24 -12.62 13.42
N PHE A 226 -4.07 -13.54 12.97
CA PHE A 226 -5.32 -13.93 13.61
C PHE A 226 -5.42 -15.46 13.63
N GLN A 227 -5.74 -16.05 14.80
CA GLN A 227 -5.81 -17.50 15.01
C GLN A 227 -4.56 -18.28 14.53
N GLY A 228 -3.38 -17.69 14.77
CA GLY A 228 -2.10 -18.29 14.42
C GLY A 228 -1.75 -18.29 12.94
N GLN A 229 -2.56 -17.68 12.08
CA GLN A 229 -2.32 -17.52 10.65
C GLN A 229 -2.12 -16.04 10.29
N LEU A 230 -1.35 -15.79 9.24
CA LEU A 230 -1.04 -14.46 8.73
C LEU A 230 -2.00 -14.10 7.58
N TRP A 231 -2.90 -13.14 7.79
CA TRP A 231 -4.01 -12.81 6.88
C TRP A 231 -3.82 -11.53 6.08
N ALA A 232 -2.76 -10.78 6.39
CA ALA A 232 -2.55 -9.49 5.75
C ALA A 232 -1.06 -9.18 5.62
N PHE A 233 -0.75 -8.18 4.82
CA PHE A 233 0.62 -7.78 4.51
C PHE A 233 0.69 -6.29 4.18
N ASN A 234 1.87 -5.70 4.37
CA ASN A 234 2.18 -4.36 3.89
C ASN A 234 3.71 -4.19 3.75
N GLU A 235 4.15 -3.14 3.05
CA GLU A 235 5.55 -2.72 3.02
C GLU A 235 5.89 -1.83 4.24
N GLY A 236 7.17 -1.70 4.55
CA GLY A 236 7.62 -0.82 5.64
C GLY A 236 7.49 -1.44 7.03
N ASN A 237 7.50 -0.60 8.05
CA ASN A 237 7.32 -0.95 9.44
C ASN A 237 6.24 -0.09 10.11
N LEU A 238 5.73 -0.54 11.25
CA LEU A 238 4.80 0.27 12.04
C LEU A 238 5.55 1.36 12.80
N THR A 239 4.96 2.54 12.80
CA THR A 239 5.48 3.71 13.47
C THR A 239 4.41 4.33 14.38
N VAL A 240 4.82 5.13 15.33
CA VAL A 240 3.89 5.96 16.11
C VAL A 240 3.19 6.93 15.16
N ASP A 241 1.86 6.97 15.20
CA ASP A 241 1.04 7.91 14.42
C ASP A 241 0.37 8.95 15.31
N ALA A 242 -0.04 8.55 16.52
CA ALA A 242 -0.72 9.43 17.46
C ALA A 242 0.24 10.30 18.27
N GLY A 243 -0.15 11.56 18.52
CA GLY A 243 0.58 12.50 19.33
C GLY A 243 -0.29 13.68 19.78
N LEU A 244 0.31 14.60 20.53
CA LEU A 244 -0.28 15.88 20.85
C LEU A 244 0.31 16.94 19.91
N TYR A 245 -0.58 17.67 19.29
CA TYR A 245 -0.22 18.79 18.40
C TYR A 245 -0.66 20.08 19.04
N TYR A 246 0.11 21.14 18.89
CA TYR A 246 -0.20 22.40 19.53
C TYR A 246 0.01 23.59 18.59
N ASN A 247 -0.74 24.65 18.84
CA ASN A 247 -0.57 25.93 18.18
C ASN A 247 0.71 26.59 18.70
N ALA A 248 1.81 26.44 17.95
CA ALA A 248 3.14 26.92 18.36
C ALA A 248 3.20 28.44 18.43
N ASP A 249 2.46 29.15 17.56
CA ASP A 249 2.37 30.60 17.58
C ASP A 249 1.69 31.10 18.86
N LEU A 250 0.59 30.45 19.25
CA LEU A 250 -0.14 30.79 20.49
C LEU A 250 0.72 30.54 21.73
N VAL A 251 1.39 29.38 21.77
CA VAL A 251 2.30 29.01 22.88
C VAL A 251 3.43 30.03 23.03
N ALA A 252 4.03 30.45 21.91
CA ALA A 252 5.08 31.46 21.90
C ALA A 252 4.55 32.85 22.34
N ASN A 253 3.39 33.27 21.82
CA ASN A 253 2.77 34.55 22.14
C ASN A 253 2.35 34.66 23.63
N LEU A 254 1.93 33.54 24.23
CA LEU A 254 1.62 33.48 25.67
C LEU A 254 2.87 33.43 26.54
N GLY A 255 4.05 33.19 25.99
CA GLY A 255 5.28 33.06 26.75
C GLY A 255 5.33 31.84 27.66
N VAL A 256 4.54 30.81 27.39
CA VAL A 256 4.58 29.55 28.13
C VAL A 256 5.68 28.63 27.60
N ALA A 257 6.13 27.70 28.46
CA ALA A 257 7.16 26.75 28.08
C ALA A 257 6.75 25.94 26.85
N ASN A 258 7.68 25.70 25.93
CA ASN A 258 7.46 24.88 24.75
C ASN A 258 7.27 23.40 25.18
N PRO A 259 6.14 22.75 24.88
CA PRO A 259 5.88 21.36 25.29
C PRO A 259 6.91 20.37 24.74
N THR A 260 7.38 20.57 23.51
CA THR A 260 8.39 19.69 22.89
C THR A 260 9.72 19.78 23.63
N GLN A 261 10.14 20.99 24.01
CA GLN A 261 11.36 21.16 24.81
C GLN A 261 11.21 20.51 26.18
N LEU A 262 10.05 20.66 26.84
CA LEU A 262 9.78 19.97 28.10
C LEU A 262 9.87 18.45 27.99
N TYR A 263 9.43 17.90 26.84
CA TYR A 263 9.55 16.47 26.56
C TYR A 263 11.03 16.06 26.41
N LEU A 264 11.79 16.74 25.57
CA LEU A 264 13.20 16.45 25.33
C LEU A 264 14.06 16.61 26.60
N ASP A 265 13.67 17.52 27.49
CA ASP A 265 14.29 17.71 28.82
C ASP A 265 13.85 16.65 29.85
N GLY A 266 13.00 15.68 29.46
CA GLY A 266 12.50 14.64 30.36
C GLY A 266 11.50 15.14 31.42
N GLN A 267 10.90 16.32 31.23
CA GLN A 267 10.00 16.98 32.18
C GLN A 267 8.51 16.83 31.80
N TRP A 268 8.17 16.18 30.69
CA TRP A 268 6.81 16.08 30.19
C TRP A 268 6.03 14.94 30.86
N THR A 269 5.58 15.21 32.10
CA THR A 269 4.79 14.30 32.95
C THR A 269 3.37 14.82 33.14
N TRP A 270 2.49 14.04 33.75
CA TRP A 270 1.10 14.45 34.03
C TRP A 270 1.01 15.73 34.83
N SER A 271 1.78 15.86 35.93
CA SER A 271 1.79 17.08 36.74
C SER A 271 2.31 18.29 35.96
N ARG A 272 3.30 18.09 35.09
CA ARG A 272 3.82 19.18 34.25
C ARG A 272 2.82 19.57 33.16
N PHE A 273 2.15 18.59 32.53
CA PHE A 273 1.10 18.81 31.58
C PHE A 273 -0.09 19.59 32.17
N GLU A 274 -0.56 19.18 33.33
CA GLU A 274 -1.62 19.90 34.06
C GLU A 274 -1.19 21.34 34.40
N THR A 275 0.01 21.53 34.94
CA THR A 275 0.56 22.86 35.25
C THR A 275 0.63 23.74 34.01
N TRP A 276 1.12 23.20 32.91
CA TRP A 276 1.18 23.90 31.61
C TRP A 276 -0.22 24.30 31.12
N ALA A 277 -1.18 23.40 31.16
CA ALA A 277 -2.56 23.67 30.72
C ALA A 277 -3.23 24.75 31.60
N LYS A 278 -3.01 24.75 32.93
CA LYS A 278 -3.49 25.79 33.86
C LYS A 278 -2.87 27.15 33.55
N GLN A 279 -1.56 27.17 33.28
CA GLN A 279 -0.86 28.41 32.94
C GLN A 279 -1.41 28.98 31.59
N VAL A 280 -1.59 28.14 30.58
CA VAL A 280 -2.23 28.53 29.32
C VAL A 280 -3.62 29.09 29.56
N LYS A 281 -4.47 28.40 30.31
CA LYS A 281 -5.84 28.87 30.64
C LYS A 281 -5.81 30.25 31.28
N THR A 282 -4.93 30.46 32.26
CA THR A 282 -4.83 31.72 32.99
C THR A 282 -4.46 32.88 32.07
N LEU A 283 -3.52 32.64 31.15
CA LEU A 283 -3.05 33.66 30.23
C LEU A 283 -4.07 33.94 29.10
N MET A 284 -4.77 32.91 28.62
CA MET A 284 -5.86 33.06 27.68
C MET A 284 -7.07 33.82 28.24
N ALA A 285 -7.34 33.69 29.55
CA ALA A 285 -8.47 34.35 30.21
C ALA A 285 -8.38 35.90 30.22
N ASN A 286 -7.23 36.46 29.90
CA ASN A 286 -7.04 37.92 29.81
C ASN A 286 -7.62 38.49 28.50
N GLY A 287 -8.09 37.65 27.55
CA GLY A 287 -8.81 38.03 26.36
C GLY A 287 -10.34 37.94 26.54
N GLN A 288 -11.09 38.60 25.65
CA GLN A 288 -12.57 38.54 25.66
C GLN A 288 -13.13 37.36 24.84
N GLU A 289 -12.26 36.51 24.28
CA GLU A 289 -12.63 35.41 23.39
C GLU A 289 -12.64 34.07 24.12
N GLU A 290 -13.56 33.18 23.72
CA GLU A 290 -13.61 31.82 24.19
C GLU A 290 -12.39 31.03 23.64
N MET A 291 -11.49 30.61 24.54
CA MET A 291 -10.27 29.89 24.21
C MET A 291 -10.03 28.78 25.25
N PHE A 292 -9.40 27.69 24.81
CA PHE A 292 -9.14 26.51 25.66
C PHE A 292 -7.71 26.00 25.57
N PRO A 293 -7.11 25.54 26.69
CA PRO A 293 -5.82 24.87 26.67
C PRO A 293 -5.82 23.58 25.87
N LEU A 294 -6.88 22.76 26.00
CA LEU A 294 -6.98 21.41 25.48
C LEU A 294 -8.24 21.24 24.64
N GLY A 295 -8.10 20.66 23.47
CA GLY A 295 -9.20 20.22 22.62
C GLY A 295 -9.19 18.73 22.37
N GLY A 296 -10.10 18.26 21.53
CA GLY A 296 -10.21 16.85 21.17
C GLY A 296 -10.98 16.00 22.18
N MET A 297 -11.18 14.75 21.85
CA MET A 297 -11.92 13.81 22.68
C MET A 297 -11.05 13.27 23.83
N PRO A 298 -11.54 13.24 25.07
CA PRO A 298 -10.84 12.61 26.19
C PRO A 298 -10.41 11.16 25.92
N SER A 299 -11.18 10.41 25.15
CA SER A 299 -10.84 9.03 24.76
C SER A 299 -9.54 8.94 23.95
N ALA A 300 -9.20 9.94 23.12
CA ALA A 300 -7.94 9.96 22.38
C ALA A 300 -6.73 10.16 23.32
N TYR A 301 -6.89 10.99 24.36
CA TYR A 301 -5.89 11.11 25.43
C TYR A 301 -5.76 9.82 26.23
N ALA A 302 -6.89 9.23 26.66
CA ALA A 302 -6.90 8.02 27.46
C ALA A 302 -6.20 6.85 26.75
N GLU A 303 -6.50 6.63 25.48
CA GLU A 303 -5.92 5.54 24.69
C GLU A 303 -4.39 5.59 24.68
N SER A 304 -3.81 6.78 24.54
CA SER A 304 -2.36 6.97 24.49
C SER A 304 -1.71 7.12 25.86
N MET A 305 -2.43 7.62 26.89
CA MET A 305 -1.88 7.87 28.22
C MET A 305 -1.98 6.65 29.15
N ILE A 306 -2.91 5.73 28.93
CA ILE A 306 -3.01 4.48 29.72
C ILE A 306 -1.71 3.66 29.66
N PRO A 307 -1.12 3.39 28.48
CA PRO A 307 0.17 2.68 28.42
C PRO A 307 1.33 3.46 29.03
N LEU A 308 1.25 4.78 29.04
CA LEU A 308 2.24 5.66 29.69
C LEU A 308 2.01 5.83 31.21
N ASN A 309 1.05 5.10 31.75
CA ASN A 309 0.82 4.82 33.15
C ASN A 309 0.98 3.32 33.49
N GLY A 310 1.52 2.53 32.56
CA GLY A 310 1.77 1.10 32.74
C GLY A 310 0.56 0.18 32.54
N GLY A 311 -0.52 0.66 31.89
CA GLY A 311 -1.71 -0.12 31.58
C GLY A 311 -1.83 -0.52 30.11
N THR A 312 -2.93 -1.19 29.79
CA THR A 312 -3.41 -1.48 28.43
C THR A 312 -4.93 -1.40 28.41
N LEU A 313 -5.55 -1.31 27.27
CA LEU A 313 -7.00 -1.46 27.17
C LEU A 313 -7.39 -2.94 27.17
N ILE A 314 -6.71 -3.72 26.35
CA ILE A 314 -6.78 -5.18 26.34
C ILE A 314 -5.39 -5.73 26.64
N ASN A 315 -5.31 -6.61 27.61
CA ASN A 315 -4.09 -7.35 27.88
C ASN A 315 -4.05 -8.59 26.97
N SER A 316 -3.30 -8.51 25.88
CA SER A 316 -3.18 -9.58 24.89
C SER A 316 -2.48 -10.83 25.43
N VAL A 317 -1.64 -10.72 26.45
CA VAL A 317 -0.92 -11.84 27.07
C VAL A 317 -1.87 -12.67 27.94
N THR A 318 -2.67 -11.99 28.78
CA THR A 318 -3.65 -12.66 29.64
C THR A 318 -5.01 -12.84 28.98
N GLN A 319 -5.19 -12.29 27.77
CA GLN A 319 -6.43 -12.30 26.99
C GLN A 319 -7.61 -11.75 27.81
N ARG A 320 -7.42 -10.63 28.49
CA ARG A 320 -8.40 -10.03 29.40
C ARG A 320 -8.57 -8.53 29.17
N VAL A 321 -9.77 -8.05 29.43
CA VAL A 321 -10.08 -6.62 29.52
C VAL A 321 -9.31 -6.00 30.67
N SER A 322 -8.56 -4.91 30.38
CA SER A 322 -7.78 -4.14 31.36
C SER A 322 -8.26 -2.70 31.51
N PHE A 323 -9.07 -2.19 30.60
CA PHE A 323 -9.56 -0.81 30.64
C PHE A 323 -10.46 -0.49 31.86
N ALA A 324 -10.97 -1.50 32.57
CA ALA A 324 -11.74 -1.36 33.81
C ALA A 324 -10.90 -1.53 35.09
N GLN A 325 -9.56 -1.55 34.95
CA GLN A 325 -8.62 -1.76 36.07
C GLN A 325 -7.68 -0.56 36.20
N ASN A 326 -6.99 -0.43 37.34
CA ASN A 326 -5.81 0.41 37.43
C ASN A 326 -4.70 -0.18 36.54
N PRO A 327 -3.90 0.61 35.81
CA PRO A 327 -3.79 2.09 35.78
C PRO A 327 -4.81 2.82 34.86
N ALA A 328 -5.66 2.12 34.09
CA ALA A 328 -6.62 2.80 33.21
C ALA A 328 -7.58 3.72 33.98
N LEU A 329 -8.15 3.23 35.07
CA LEU A 329 -9.05 4.05 35.93
C LEU A 329 -8.35 5.32 36.44
N GLN A 330 -7.10 5.23 36.87
CA GLN A 330 -6.31 6.40 37.28
C GLN A 330 -6.13 7.41 36.16
N THR A 331 -5.98 6.93 34.92
CA THR A 331 -5.88 7.80 33.74
C THR A 331 -7.20 8.54 33.48
N TYR A 332 -8.35 7.86 33.60
CA TYR A 332 -9.66 8.51 33.47
C TYR A 332 -9.90 9.54 34.57
N ASP A 333 -9.53 9.23 35.83
CA ASP A 333 -9.65 10.14 36.95
C ASP A 333 -8.76 11.38 36.76
N PHE A 334 -7.54 11.22 36.24
CA PHE A 334 -6.67 12.33 35.91
C PHE A 334 -7.31 13.22 34.82
N LEU A 335 -7.80 12.63 33.71
CA LEU A 335 -8.48 13.38 32.67
C LEU A 335 -9.76 14.06 33.16
N ASN A 336 -10.54 13.42 34.05
CA ASN A 336 -11.69 14.05 34.71
C ASN A 336 -11.26 15.26 35.56
N SER A 337 -10.14 15.18 36.25
CA SER A 337 -9.62 16.33 37.00
C SER A 337 -9.30 17.52 36.09
N LEU A 338 -8.72 17.28 34.91
CA LEU A 338 -8.45 18.33 33.93
C LEU A 338 -9.76 18.92 33.36
N TYR A 339 -10.75 18.05 33.10
CA TYR A 339 -12.05 18.46 32.60
C TYR A 339 -12.83 19.33 33.59
N THR A 340 -12.90 18.91 34.85
CA THR A 340 -13.61 19.65 35.93
C THR A 340 -12.95 20.99 36.27
N GLN A 341 -11.67 21.14 35.96
CA GLN A 341 -10.94 22.41 36.06
C GLN A 341 -11.22 23.33 34.84
N GLY A 342 -12.03 22.87 33.90
CA GLY A 342 -12.36 23.60 32.66
C GLY A 342 -11.16 23.82 31.74
N LEU A 343 -10.24 22.84 31.69
CA LEU A 343 -9.08 22.89 30.78
C LEU A 343 -9.41 22.36 29.39
N PHE A 344 -10.45 21.55 29.27
CA PHE A 344 -10.92 21.03 27.99
C PHE A 344 -11.97 21.93 27.35
N GLU A 345 -11.91 22.03 26.04
CA GLU A 345 -13.00 22.53 25.21
C GLU A 345 -14.26 21.66 25.38
N THR A 346 -15.42 22.30 25.51
CA THR A 346 -16.69 21.62 25.79
C THR A 346 -17.56 21.41 24.55
N SER A 347 -17.24 22.06 23.42
CA SER A 347 -17.96 21.89 22.15
C SER A 347 -17.79 20.48 21.58
N PRO A 348 -18.68 20.06 20.64
CA PRO A 348 -18.53 18.76 19.96
C PRO A 348 -17.15 18.61 19.35
N GLN A 349 -16.48 17.51 19.66
CA GLN A 349 -15.12 17.21 19.21
C GLN A 349 -15.15 16.07 18.20
N TYR A 350 -14.46 16.28 17.09
CA TYR A 350 -14.20 15.27 16.07
C TYR A 350 -12.69 15.14 15.86
N ASP A 351 -12.25 14.14 15.16
CA ASP A 351 -10.84 13.91 14.84
C ASP A 351 -10.17 15.08 14.09
N ALA A 352 -10.94 15.82 13.26
CA ALA A 352 -10.46 17.03 12.59
C ALA A 352 -10.33 18.25 13.51
N GLY A 353 -10.79 18.16 14.77
CA GLY A 353 -10.91 19.27 15.70
C GLY A 353 -12.19 20.09 15.51
N SER A 354 -12.43 20.95 16.50
CA SER A 354 -13.56 21.87 16.54
C SER A 354 -13.33 23.10 15.65
N PRO A 355 -14.37 23.92 15.43
CA PRO A 355 -14.18 25.25 14.83
C PRO A 355 -13.22 26.15 15.62
N LEU A 356 -13.13 26.00 16.95
CA LEU A 356 -12.17 26.75 17.77
C LEU A 356 -10.73 26.29 17.52
N TRP A 357 -10.49 24.98 17.38
CA TRP A 357 -9.18 24.47 16.97
C TRP A 357 -8.79 24.99 15.60
N GLN A 358 -9.69 24.90 14.64
CA GLN A 358 -9.46 25.39 13.26
C GLN A 358 -9.15 26.89 13.23
N ALA A 359 -9.73 27.65 14.15
CA ALA A 359 -9.50 29.10 14.29
C ALA A 359 -8.27 29.45 15.16
N GLY A 360 -7.50 28.47 15.66
CA GLY A 360 -6.32 28.69 16.49
C GLY A 360 -6.63 29.10 17.94
N LYS A 361 -7.87 28.89 18.41
CA LYS A 361 -8.34 29.24 19.76
C LYS A 361 -8.20 28.10 20.79
N VAL A 362 -7.66 26.97 20.38
CA VAL A 362 -7.29 25.85 21.24
C VAL A 362 -5.78 25.68 21.20
N ALA A 363 -5.14 25.54 22.35
CA ALA A 363 -3.68 25.51 22.40
C ALA A 363 -3.11 24.13 22.03
N MET A 364 -3.79 23.02 22.39
CA MET A 364 -3.29 21.66 22.13
C MET A 364 -4.44 20.70 21.80
N HIS A 365 -4.20 19.81 20.85
CA HIS A 365 -5.17 18.83 20.35
C HIS A 365 -4.49 17.48 20.09
N PRO A 366 -5.08 16.32 20.44
CA PRO A 366 -4.58 15.01 20.06
C PRO A 366 -4.85 14.76 18.58
N GLY A 367 -3.98 14.05 17.90
CA GLY A 367 -4.18 13.72 16.50
C GLY A 367 -3.16 12.73 15.94
N ASN A 368 -3.28 12.48 14.68
CA ASN A 368 -2.44 11.56 13.93
C ASN A 368 -1.54 12.32 12.95
N LEU A 369 -0.37 11.77 12.65
CA LEU A 369 0.61 12.43 11.78
C LEU A 369 0.03 12.76 10.39
N TRP A 370 -0.83 11.90 9.86
CA TRP A 370 -1.44 12.15 8.55
C TRP A 370 -2.41 13.35 8.54
N PHE A 371 -2.94 13.78 9.72
CA PHE A 371 -3.79 14.96 9.81
C PHE A 371 -3.08 16.24 9.37
N VAL A 372 -1.78 16.34 9.66
CA VAL A 372 -0.99 17.58 9.49
C VAL A 372 -1.10 18.16 8.08
N THR A 373 -1.08 17.32 7.05
CA THR A 373 -1.14 17.75 5.64
C THR A 373 -2.44 17.41 4.93
N ALA A 374 -3.35 16.66 5.59
CA ALA A 374 -4.62 16.25 4.97
C ALA A 374 -5.56 17.45 4.79
N PRO A 375 -6.06 17.73 3.57
CA PRO A 375 -6.94 18.89 3.31
C PRO A 375 -8.25 18.85 4.10
N ASN A 376 -8.76 17.66 4.44
CA ASN A 376 -9.97 17.45 5.24
C ASN A 376 -9.70 17.32 6.74
N ARG A 377 -8.48 17.65 7.19
CA ARG A 377 -8.06 17.68 8.59
C ARG A 377 -7.37 19.01 8.88
N TRP A 378 -6.04 19.03 8.98
CA TRP A 378 -5.25 20.17 9.43
C TRP A 378 -4.40 20.81 8.33
N GLY A 379 -4.45 20.30 7.11
CA GLY A 379 -3.79 20.93 5.98
C GLY A 379 -4.39 22.32 5.69
N GLY A 380 -3.67 23.37 6.07
CA GLY A 380 -4.10 24.75 5.90
C GLY A 380 -4.55 25.45 7.18
N LEU A 381 -4.23 24.94 8.37
CA LEU A 381 -4.40 25.68 9.62
C LEU A 381 -3.66 27.03 9.56
N PRO A 382 -4.23 28.12 10.16
CA PRO A 382 -3.67 29.47 10.08
C PRO A 382 -2.53 29.71 11.07
N PHE A 383 -1.90 28.65 11.61
CA PHE A 383 -0.83 28.73 12.62
C PHE A 383 0.17 27.58 12.43
N GLU A 384 1.37 27.77 12.96
CA GLU A 384 2.40 26.72 12.99
C GLU A 384 1.99 25.57 13.94
N LEU A 385 2.03 24.34 13.45
CA LEU A 385 1.82 23.14 14.26
C LEU A 385 3.13 22.70 14.95
N GLY A 386 3.14 22.70 16.28
CA GLY A 386 4.10 21.98 17.10
C GLY A 386 3.65 20.54 17.35
N TYR A 387 4.58 19.67 17.68
CA TYR A 387 4.34 18.27 18.05
C TYR A 387 5.04 17.93 19.37
N VAL A 388 4.35 17.14 20.20
CA VAL A 388 4.94 16.55 21.41
C VAL A 388 4.30 15.17 21.66
N PRO A 389 5.08 14.14 22.07
CA PRO A 389 4.52 12.88 22.54
C PRO A 389 3.58 13.06 23.73
N PHE A 390 2.67 12.09 23.98
CA PHE A 390 1.81 12.14 25.17
C PHE A 390 2.63 12.12 26.48
N PRO A 391 2.17 12.80 27.54
CA PRO A 391 2.89 12.85 28.81
C PRO A 391 2.79 11.52 29.58
N LYS A 392 3.89 11.12 30.22
CA LYS A 392 3.93 9.97 31.13
C LYS A 392 3.31 10.31 32.48
N ALA A 393 2.71 9.32 33.15
CA ALA A 393 2.38 9.46 34.56
C ALA A 393 3.65 9.71 35.39
N ASP A 394 3.57 10.55 36.43
CA ASP A 394 4.75 10.98 37.23
C ASP A 394 5.52 9.81 37.85
N ALA A 395 4.82 8.75 38.25
CA ALA A 395 5.43 7.55 38.83
C ALA A 395 5.85 6.50 37.78
N PHE A 396 5.55 6.70 36.50
CA PHE A 396 5.85 5.70 35.45
C PHE A 396 7.28 5.84 34.95
N THR A 397 8.09 4.83 35.25
CA THR A 397 9.50 4.75 34.85
C THR A 397 9.73 3.90 33.59
N GLY A 398 8.67 3.31 33.04
CA GLY A 398 8.75 2.46 31.84
C GLY A 398 9.13 3.22 30.57
N ALA A 399 9.50 2.46 29.54
CA ALA A 399 9.77 3.03 28.21
C ALA A 399 8.52 3.70 27.64
N TYR A 400 8.71 4.66 26.73
CA TYR A 400 7.60 5.21 25.95
C TYR A 400 6.99 4.09 25.10
N THR A 401 5.67 4.07 24.97
CA THR A 401 4.94 3.16 24.10
C THR A 401 3.64 3.81 23.65
N SER A 402 3.24 3.55 22.41
CA SER A 402 2.02 4.08 21.80
C SER A 402 1.17 2.94 21.25
N PRO A 403 -0.15 2.95 21.47
CA PRO A 403 -1.02 1.95 20.89
C PRO A 403 -1.12 2.14 19.37
N VAL A 404 -1.13 1.03 18.65
CA VAL A 404 -1.53 0.98 17.25
C VAL A 404 -2.68 -0.01 17.11
N SER A 405 -3.74 0.42 16.46
CA SER A 405 -4.88 -0.40 16.06
C SER A 405 -5.38 0.13 14.73
N GLY A 406 -6.05 -0.68 13.93
CA GLY A 406 -6.56 -0.21 12.65
C GLY A 406 -5.46 0.19 11.66
N VAL A 407 -4.42 -0.61 11.55
CA VAL A 407 -3.28 -0.36 10.66
C VAL A 407 -3.67 -0.71 9.23
N ALA A 408 -3.30 0.15 8.28
CA ALA A 408 -3.50 -0.10 6.85
C ALA A 408 -2.74 -1.36 6.41
N VAL A 409 -3.46 -2.28 5.76
CA VAL A 409 -2.93 -3.56 5.28
C VAL A 409 -3.58 -3.97 3.97
N TYR A 410 -2.94 -4.90 3.28
CA TYR A 410 -3.49 -5.58 2.10
C TYR A 410 -3.84 -7.03 2.43
N HIS A 411 -4.84 -7.57 1.71
CA HIS A 411 -5.28 -8.95 1.82
C HIS A 411 -5.39 -9.57 0.44
N LEU A 412 -5.10 -10.85 0.32
CA LEU A 412 -5.46 -11.62 -0.86
C LEU A 412 -6.95 -11.99 -0.81
N ALA A 413 -7.67 -11.76 -1.89
CA ALA A 413 -9.05 -12.21 -2.03
C ALA A 413 -9.13 -13.74 -2.03
N SER A 414 -10.20 -14.30 -1.48
CA SER A 414 -10.50 -15.72 -1.64
C SER A 414 -11.10 -16.03 -3.02
N GLY A 415 -11.25 -17.32 -3.36
CA GLY A 415 -11.90 -17.76 -4.60
C GLY A 415 -11.06 -17.68 -5.87
N MET A 416 -9.82 -17.21 -5.80
CA MET A 416 -8.87 -17.31 -6.91
C MET A 416 -8.38 -18.75 -7.10
N THR A 417 -7.92 -19.10 -8.31
CA THR A 417 -7.13 -20.32 -8.48
C THR A 417 -5.80 -20.19 -7.72
N ALA A 418 -5.23 -21.29 -7.26
CA ALA A 418 -3.95 -21.27 -6.52
C ALA A 418 -2.82 -20.59 -7.32
N ALA A 419 -2.82 -20.75 -8.66
CA ALA A 419 -1.84 -20.10 -9.54
C ALA A 419 -2.04 -18.58 -9.57
N LYS A 420 -3.29 -18.09 -9.66
CA LYS A 420 -3.59 -16.64 -9.68
C LYS A 420 -3.34 -16.01 -8.33
N GLU A 421 -3.67 -16.70 -7.23
CA GLU A 421 -3.41 -16.25 -5.88
C GLU A 421 -1.90 -16.05 -5.63
N ALA A 422 -1.08 -17.06 -5.99
CA ALA A 422 0.37 -16.96 -5.90
C ALA A 422 0.94 -15.83 -6.75
N LEU A 423 0.45 -15.68 -7.99
CA LEU A 423 0.85 -14.61 -8.90
C LEU A 423 0.46 -13.23 -8.35
N ALA A 424 -0.75 -13.06 -7.81
CA ALA A 424 -1.21 -11.80 -7.23
C ALA A 424 -0.30 -11.36 -6.06
N PHE A 425 0.02 -12.29 -5.15
CA PHE A 425 0.93 -12.00 -4.05
C PHE A 425 2.35 -11.69 -4.54
N GLN A 426 2.86 -12.45 -5.51
CA GLN A 426 4.17 -12.22 -6.12
C GLN A 426 4.25 -10.85 -6.79
N VAL A 427 3.22 -10.45 -7.53
CA VAL A 427 3.12 -9.13 -8.18
C VAL A 427 3.13 -8.04 -7.13
N TRP A 428 2.25 -8.12 -6.10
CA TRP A 428 2.24 -7.12 -5.03
C TRP A 428 3.61 -6.99 -4.37
N ASN A 429 4.24 -8.11 -4.02
CA ASN A 429 5.55 -8.10 -3.37
C ASN A 429 6.65 -7.50 -4.26
N ALA A 430 6.63 -7.81 -5.57
CA ALA A 430 7.59 -7.30 -6.54
C ALA A 430 7.43 -5.79 -6.80
N LEU A 431 6.24 -5.23 -6.62
CA LEU A 431 5.96 -3.80 -6.76
C LEU A 431 6.49 -2.96 -5.59
N GLN A 432 6.93 -3.59 -4.49
CA GLN A 432 7.38 -2.84 -3.32
C GLN A 432 8.83 -2.37 -3.44
N LEU A 433 9.08 -1.14 -3.01
CA LEU A 433 10.43 -0.58 -2.89
C LEU A 433 11.04 -0.98 -1.54
N TRP A 434 11.25 -2.28 -1.34
CA TRP A 434 11.74 -2.83 -0.07
C TRP A 434 12.93 -2.05 0.51
N ARG A 435 12.83 -1.68 1.78
CA ARG A 435 13.77 -0.86 2.52
C ARG A 435 14.30 -1.60 3.75
N THR A 436 15.54 -1.33 4.13
CA THR A 436 16.07 -1.71 5.45
C THR A 436 15.48 -0.81 6.52
N ASP A 437 15.53 -1.22 7.80
CA ASP A 437 15.03 -0.41 8.92
C ASP A 437 15.69 0.97 8.98
N ALA A 438 16.99 1.06 8.69
CA ALA A 438 17.72 2.32 8.63
C ALA A 438 17.19 3.23 7.51
N GLN A 439 16.89 2.66 6.32
CA GLN A 439 16.31 3.41 5.21
C GLN A 439 14.87 3.85 5.52
N LEU A 440 14.06 2.98 6.16
CA LEU A 440 12.70 3.33 6.58
C LEU A 440 12.70 4.50 7.56
N LYS A 441 13.62 4.48 8.55
CA LYS A 441 13.75 5.58 9.51
C LYS A 441 14.18 6.88 8.81
N SER A 442 15.14 6.82 7.89
CA SER A 442 15.60 8.00 7.14
C SER A 442 14.51 8.53 6.20
N ASP A 443 13.78 7.67 5.49
CA ASP A 443 12.66 8.08 4.64
C ASP A 443 11.53 8.72 5.48
N PHE A 444 11.31 8.21 6.71
CA PHE A 444 10.33 8.77 7.65
C PHE A 444 10.77 10.14 8.18
N GLU A 445 12.04 10.29 8.53
CA GLU A 445 12.63 11.59 8.93
C GLU A 445 12.44 12.65 7.84
N LEU A 446 12.73 12.31 6.58
CA LEU A 446 12.44 13.19 5.44
C LEU A 446 10.95 13.54 5.34
N THR A 447 10.07 12.58 5.60
CA THR A 447 8.62 12.82 5.63
C THR A 447 8.24 13.81 6.75
N LEU A 448 8.81 13.66 7.95
CA LEU A 448 8.59 14.59 9.06
C LEU A 448 9.05 16.00 8.72
N MET A 449 10.21 16.14 8.06
CA MET A 449 10.74 17.44 7.60
C MET A 449 9.84 18.14 6.58
N THR A 450 8.97 17.40 5.87
CA THR A 450 7.95 18.02 5.00
C THR A 450 6.70 18.46 5.74
N LYS A 451 6.51 18.01 6.98
CA LYS A 451 5.30 18.23 7.78
C LYS A 451 5.52 19.24 8.91
N PHE A 452 6.76 19.43 9.36
CA PHE A 452 7.11 20.31 10.47
C PHE A 452 8.21 21.29 10.06
N ASP A 453 8.02 22.55 10.42
CA ASP A 453 8.95 23.63 10.09
C ASP A 453 10.18 23.68 11.00
N LYS A 454 10.13 23.01 12.18
CA LYS A 454 11.21 23.02 13.17
C LYS A 454 11.76 21.63 13.46
N GLU A 455 13.08 21.54 13.47
CA GLU A 455 13.84 20.30 13.72
C GLU A 455 13.49 19.66 15.08
N ILE A 456 13.22 20.47 16.11
CA ILE A 456 12.84 19.98 17.45
C ILE A 456 11.60 19.08 17.44
N TYR A 457 10.63 19.31 16.54
CA TYR A 457 9.45 18.47 16.41
C TYR A 457 9.79 17.14 15.75
N VAL A 458 10.68 17.16 14.78
CA VAL A 458 11.21 15.96 14.10
C VAL A 458 11.98 15.10 15.11
N GLU A 459 12.88 15.72 15.90
CA GLU A 459 13.66 15.06 16.94
C GLU A 459 12.75 14.34 17.95
N ALA A 460 11.77 15.04 18.53
CA ALA A 460 10.84 14.46 19.48
C ALA A 460 10.01 13.32 18.90
N TYR A 461 9.67 13.40 17.61
CA TYR A 461 8.95 12.32 16.92
C TYR A 461 9.85 11.09 16.71
N LEU A 462 11.10 11.29 16.29
CA LEU A 462 12.05 10.22 16.03
C LEU A 462 12.46 9.46 17.30
N GLU A 463 12.38 10.06 18.47
CA GLU A 463 12.59 9.37 19.76
C GLU A 463 11.55 8.29 20.03
N VAL A 464 10.32 8.48 19.54
CA VAL A 464 9.20 7.55 19.75
C VAL A 464 8.85 6.74 18.52
N TYR A 465 9.53 6.95 17.42
CA TYR A 465 9.26 6.45 16.08
C TYR A 465 8.74 5.00 16.00
N ASP A 466 9.42 4.05 16.65
CA ASP A 466 9.13 2.61 16.62
C ASP A 466 8.54 2.07 17.93
N LYS A 467 8.18 2.96 18.87
CA LYS A 467 7.70 2.60 20.20
C LYS A 467 6.21 2.28 20.19
N VAL A 468 5.84 1.24 19.46
CA VAL A 468 4.45 0.84 19.26
C VAL A 468 4.15 -0.54 19.83
N TYR A 469 2.89 -0.75 20.27
CA TYR A 469 2.34 -2.07 20.57
C TYR A 469 0.95 -2.22 19.95
N LEU A 470 0.54 -3.47 19.68
CA LEU A 470 -0.79 -3.75 19.13
C LEU A 470 -1.85 -3.65 20.24
N GLU A 471 -2.81 -2.75 20.07
CA GLU A 471 -4.01 -2.66 20.89
C GLU A 471 -5.20 -3.33 20.16
N LEU A 472 -5.85 -4.29 20.80
CA LEU A 472 -6.87 -5.13 20.18
C LEU A 472 -8.29 -4.58 20.29
N ILE A 473 -8.51 -3.47 21.00
CA ILE A 473 -9.86 -3.01 21.35
C ILE A 473 -10.77 -2.79 20.12
N ASN A 474 -10.22 -2.31 19.02
CA ASN A 474 -10.96 -2.07 17.78
C ASN A 474 -11.17 -3.36 16.97
N ALA A 475 -10.26 -4.35 17.10
CA ALA A 475 -10.35 -5.64 16.40
C ALA A 475 -11.48 -6.54 16.93
N LEU A 476 -12.05 -6.20 18.10
CA LEU A 476 -13.14 -6.99 18.72
C LEU A 476 -14.51 -6.74 18.09
N GLY A 477 -14.61 -5.91 17.05
CA GLY A 477 -15.86 -5.70 16.30
C GLY A 477 -16.93 -4.87 17.03
N ILE A 478 -16.58 -4.26 18.18
CA ILE A 478 -17.48 -3.37 18.91
C ILE A 478 -17.27 -1.94 18.42
N SER A 479 -18.33 -1.33 17.85
CA SER A 479 -18.23 0.06 17.38
C SER A 479 -17.85 1.00 18.52
N ALA A 480 -16.76 1.75 18.35
CA ALA A 480 -16.12 2.57 19.39
C ALA A 480 -17.06 3.63 20.00
N TYR A 481 -18.06 4.10 19.23
CA TYR A 481 -19.02 5.15 19.64
C TYR A 481 -20.45 4.62 19.86
N SER A 482 -20.68 3.29 19.78
CA SER A 482 -21.94 2.67 20.20
C SER A 482 -22.15 2.80 21.71
N GLU A 483 -23.33 2.40 22.21
CA GLU A 483 -23.63 2.38 23.65
C GLU A 483 -22.64 1.54 24.46
N GLN A 484 -22.16 0.43 23.87
CA GLN A 484 -21.13 -0.43 24.45
C GLN A 484 -19.71 -0.02 24.06
N GLY A 485 -19.54 1.02 23.22
CA GLY A 485 -18.26 1.45 22.71
C GLY A 485 -17.37 2.09 23.79
N TRP A 486 -16.13 1.64 23.85
CA TRP A 486 -15.16 2.15 24.84
C TRP A 486 -14.96 3.66 24.73
N ARG A 487 -14.74 4.22 23.53
CA ARG A 487 -14.48 5.67 23.35
C ARG A 487 -15.65 6.53 23.81
N ARG A 488 -16.90 6.12 23.50
CA ARG A 488 -18.09 6.82 24.00
C ARG A 488 -18.11 6.83 25.53
N ASN A 489 -17.91 5.67 26.15
CA ASN A 489 -18.00 5.54 27.59
C ASN A 489 -16.85 6.26 28.32
N VAL A 490 -15.65 6.29 27.76
CA VAL A 490 -14.54 7.11 28.30
C VAL A 490 -14.86 8.60 28.22
N ASN A 491 -15.40 9.09 27.11
CA ASN A 491 -15.78 10.48 26.98
C ASN A 491 -16.84 10.89 28.02
N LEU A 492 -17.81 10.01 28.32
CA LEU A 492 -18.77 10.20 29.41
C LEU A 492 -18.09 10.14 30.77
N ALA A 493 -17.26 9.12 31.01
CA ALA A 493 -16.56 8.91 32.27
C ALA A 493 -15.73 10.12 32.67
N VAL A 494 -15.01 10.72 31.74
CA VAL A 494 -14.19 11.91 31.97
C VAL A 494 -15.05 13.14 32.28
N ARG A 495 -16.21 13.26 31.63
CA ARG A 495 -17.13 14.39 31.87
C ARG A 495 -17.87 14.28 33.22
N GLU A 496 -18.29 13.08 33.59
CA GLU A 496 -19.18 12.83 34.72
C GLU A 496 -18.48 12.34 35.99
N GLY A 497 -17.21 11.94 35.92
CA GLY A 497 -16.44 11.42 37.06
C GLY A 497 -16.87 10.04 37.55
N ASN A 498 -17.46 9.20 36.67
CA ASN A 498 -18.02 7.89 37.02
C ASN A 498 -17.33 6.72 36.27
N ALA A 499 -16.03 6.85 36.02
CA ALA A 499 -15.26 5.94 35.18
C ALA A 499 -15.44 4.44 35.54
N ARG A 500 -15.33 4.09 36.83
CA ARG A 500 -15.49 2.69 37.27
C ARG A 500 -16.86 2.12 36.83
N THR A 501 -17.94 2.84 37.11
CA THR A 501 -19.30 2.39 36.78
C THR A 501 -19.49 2.15 35.31
N LEU A 502 -19.05 3.08 34.45
CA LEU A 502 -19.18 2.95 33.01
C LEU A 502 -18.28 1.86 32.43
N MET A 503 -17.05 1.74 32.90
CA MET A 503 -16.12 0.70 32.41
C MET A 503 -16.58 -0.70 32.85
N ASP A 504 -17.03 -0.88 34.10
CA ASP A 504 -17.59 -2.15 34.57
C ASP A 504 -18.88 -2.51 33.81
N GLY A 505 -19.69 -1.51 33.41
CA GLY A 505 -20.92 -1.71 32.64
C GLY A 505 -20.68 -2.26 31.22
N ILE A 506 -19.64 -1.83 30.53
CA ILE A 506 -19.32 -2.32 29.17
C ILE A 506 -18.40 -3.54 29.17
N LYS A 507 -17.68 -3.81 30.26
CA LYS A 507 -16.69 -4.89 30.34
C LYS A 507 -17.23 -6.27 29.92
N PRO A 508 -18.44 -6.72 30.32
CA PRO A 508 -18.96 -8.04 29.91
C PRO A 508 -19.08 -8.20 28.38
N THR A 509 -19.42 -7.14 27.65
CA THR A 509 -19.49 -7.16 26.18
C THR A 509 -18.11 -7.39 25.57
N TYR A 510 -17.08 -6.75 26.11
CA TYR A 510 -15.70 -6.93 25.65
C TYR A 510 -15.12 -8.28 26.07
N ASP A 511 -15.44 -8.78 27.27
CA ASP A 511 -15.03 -10.14 27.69
C ASP A 511 -15.57 -11.21 26.74
N ALA A 512 -16.86 -11.13 26.36
CA ALA A 512 -17.47 -12.04 25.40
C ALA A 512 -16.85 -11.93 23.99
N ALA A 513 -16.56 -10.71 23.55
CA ALA A 513 -15.90 -10.46 22.27
C ALA A 513 -14.45 -11.01 22.24
N LEU A 514 -13.72 -10.89 23.34
CA LEU A 514 -12.38 -11.46 23.51
C LEU A 514 -12.41 -12.98 23.49
N GLU A 515 -13.36 -13.59 24.20
CA GLU A 515 -13.54 -15.04 24.15
C GLU A 515 -13.81 -15.53 22.71
N ALA A 516 -14.69 -14.83 22.00
CA ALA A 516 -14.96 -15.12 20.60
C ALA A 516 -13.76 -14.84 19.67
N TYR A 517 -12.91 -13.89 20.00
CA TYR A 517 -11.70 -13.55 19.22
C TYR A 517 -10.63 -14.64 19.32
N PHE A 518 -10.39 -15.18 20.52
CA PHE A 518 -9.31 -16.13 20.77
C PHE A 518 -9.73 -17.61 20.63
N ASN A 519 -11.00 -17.95 20.88
CA ASN A 519 -11.47 -19.34 21.01
C ASN A 519 -12.40 -19.79 19.85
N SER A 520 -12.64 -18.98 18.83
CA SER A 520 -13.54 -19.32 17.70
C SER A 520 -12.82 -19.95 16.51
#